data_45484dbaad7c8d8b65555c98af0e0160
#
_entry.id   45484dbaad7c8d8b65555c98af0e0160
#
_cell.length_a   1.000
_cell.length_b   1.000
_cell.length_c   1.000
_cell.angle_alpha   90.00
_cell.angle_beta   90.00
_cell.angle_gamma   90.00
#
_symmetry.space_group_name_H-M   'P 1'
#
loop_
_entity.id
_entity.type
_entity.pdbx_description
1 polymer ?
#
loop_
_entity_poly.entity_id
_entity_poly.type
_entity_poly.pdbx_seq_one_letter_code
_entity_poly.pdbx_strand_id
1 'polypeptide(L)'
;RVLLVGLGEIGEDVAKNLVYLGDAQIKIANRTFSKAQELANEYNFEAIPFEKSFEAMEDADVIISSVAMPEPLIGKSLISKFDIKSYKLLVDLSVPRSIETAVEDLPGVLLYNVDNIQSKATETLSKRKAAIPQVENIIVESIKEFYDWKKEMMVSPTINKLKNSLEQIRKEELERYLKKADADGQQYEIIDKITKSMMQKILKVPVVQLRAACKRDQAEEMIDIINDLFDLEKEEAKKANP
;
A
#
# COMPACT_ATOMS: atom_id res chain seq x y z
N ARG A 1 19.41 15.42 16.81
CA ARG A 1 19.20 16.60 17.69
C ARG A 1 18.70 17.73 16.81
N VAL A 2 17.57 18.34 17.20
CA VAL A 2 16.92 19.42 16.46
C VAL A 2 16.86 20.66 17.35
N LEU A 3 17.22 21.80 16.80
CA LEU A 3 17.02 23.10 17.44
C LEU A 3 16.06 23.93 16.59
N LEU A 4 14.94 24.35 17.18
CA LEU A 4 14.01 25.30 16.59
C LEU A 4 14.17 26.67 17.28
N VAL A 5 14.46 27.70 16.47
CA VAL A 5 14.63 29.08 16.94
C VAL A 5 13.52 29.95 16.36
N GLY A 6 12.75 30.57 17.24
CA GLY A 6 11.61 31.42 16.87
C GLY A 6 10.29 30.63 16.85
N LEU A 7 9.34 31.12 17.63
CA LEU A 7 8.01 30.55 17.80
C LEU A 7 6.91 31.56 17.39
N GLY A 8 7.06 32.13 16.20
CA GLY A 8 5.99 32.80 15.48
C GLY A 8 4.98 31.76 14.96
N GLU A 9 4.00 32.18 14.16
CA GLU A 9 2.97 31.31 13.59
C GLU A 9 3.58 30.08 12.89
N ILE A 10 4.57 30.27 12.01
CA ILE A 10 5.26 29.19 11.32
C ILE A 10 6.05 28.31 12.28
N GLY A 11 6.76 28.90 13.27
CA GLY A 11 7.56 28.16 14.24
C GLY A 11 6.70 27.27 15.14
N GLU A 12 5.52 27.69 15.53
CA GLU A 12 4.57 26.88 16.29
C GLU A 12 4.05 25.68 15.44
N ASP A 13 3.72 25.93 14.17
CA ASP A 13 3.31 24.85 13.28
C ASP A 13 4.43 23.84 13.01
N VAL A 14 5.67 24.29 12.92
CA VAL A 14 6.82 23.41 12.85
C VAL A 14 6.94 22.58 14.13
N ALA A 15 6.85 23.20 15.31
CA ALA A 15 6.93 22.50 16.60
C ALA A 15 5.89 21.38 16.70
N LYS A 16 4.62 21.63 16.32
CA LYS A 16 3.56 20.62 16.27
C LYS A 16 3.93 19.41 15.39
N ASN A 17 4.61 19.65 14.27
CA ASN A 17 5.00 18.59 13.34
C ASN A 17 6.27 17.84 13.79
N LEU A 18 7.15 18.48 14.57
CA LEU A 18 8.35 17.84 15.10
C LEU A 18 8.04 16.69 16.09
N VAL A 19 6.87 16.68 16.71
CA VAL A 19 6.39 15.58 17.57
C VAL A 19 6.45 14.23 16.87
N TYR A 20 6.25 14.19 15.56
CA TYR A 20 6.24 12.96 14.77
C TYR A 20 7.65 12.41 14.46
N LEU A 21 8.73 13.09 14.87
CA LEU A 21 10.11 12.61 14.69
C LEU A 21 10.55 11.54 15.71
N GLY A 22 9.65 11.09 16.58
CA GLY A 22 9.90 9.99 17.52
C GLY A 22 11.02 10.32 18.53
N ASP A 23 12.12 9.57 18.48
CA ASP A 23 13.22 9.67 19.47
C ASP A 23 14.14 10.90 19.28
N ALA A 24 13.76 11.89 18.49
CA ALA A 24 14.55 13.09 18.28
C ALA A 24 14.59 13.95 19.56
N GLN A 25 15.78 14.39 19.93
CA GLN A 25 15.96 15.38 20.99
C GLN A 25 15.69 16.77 20.41
N ILE A 26 14.63 17.42 20.85
CA ILE A 26 14.17 18.69 20.31
C ILE A 26 14.35 19.78 21.38
N LYS A 27 15.15 20.81 21.04
CA LYS A 27 15.28 22.02 21.80
C LYS A 27 14.58 23.16 21.09
N ILE A 28 13.87 23.99 21.84
CA ILE A 28 13.19 25.16 21.29
C ILE A 28 13.63 26.44 22.03
N ALA A 29 13.88 27.47 21.25
CA ALA A 29 14.29 28.77 21.73
C ALA A 29 13.42 29.87 21.17
N ASN A 30 13.01 30.80 21.99
CA ASN A 30 12.27 31.97 21.57
C ASN A 30 12.67 33.20 22.40
N ARG A 31 12.58 34.36 21.80
CA ARG A 31 12.87 35.63 22.49
C ARG A 31 12.01 35.81 23.77
N THR A 32 10.73 35.40 23.70
CA THR A 32 9.85 35.28 24.87
C THR A 32 9.99 33.88 25.42
N PHE A 33 10.75 33.70 26.49
CA PHE A 33 11.04 32.36 27.05
C PHE A 33 9.80 31.62 27.55
N SER A 34 8.83 32.36 28.15
CA SER A 34 7.57 31.73 28.61
C SER A 34 6.83 30.98 27.48
N LYS A 35 6.83 31.55 26.27
CA LYS A 35 6.23 30.90 25.10
C LYS A 35 6.96 29.61 24.71
N ALA A 36 8.29 29.60 24.79
CA ALA A 36 9.07 28.37 24.58
C ALA A 36 8.76 27.33 25.66
N GLN A 37 8.65 27.77 26.92
CA GLN A 37 8.35 26.88 28.03
C GLN A 37 6.97 26.23 27.92
N GLU A 38 5.94 26.98 27.55
CA GLU A 38 4.59 26.48 27.35
C GLU A 38 4.57 25.40 26.28
N LEU A 39 5.16 25.69 25.11
CA LEU A 39 5.17 24.76 23.98
C LEU A 39 6.03 23.52 24.26
N ALA A 40 7.16 23.69 24.99
CA ALA A 40 8.01 22.59 25.42
C ALA A 40 7.27 21.62 26.36
N ASN A 41 6.48 22.16 27.30
CA ASN A 41 5.65 21.35 28.19
C ASN A 41 4.54 20.60 27.44
N GLU A 42 3.93 21.22 26.43
CA GLU A 42 2.86 20.61 25.64
C GLU A 42 3.39 19.42 24.81
N TYR A 43 4.58 19.56 24.21
CA TYR A 43 5.11 18.54 23.28
C TYR A 43 6.27 17.72 23.83
N ASN A 44 6.59 17.87 25.10
CA ASN A 44 7.71 17.18 25.76
C ASN A 44 9.08 17.48 25.10
N PHE A 45 9.31 18.77 24.79
CA PHE A 45 10.57 19.31 24.29
C PHE A 45 11.37 19.98 25.40
N GLU A 46 12.60 20.38 25.11
CA GLU A 46 13.44 21.17 25.99
C GLU A 46 13.36 22.66 25.60
N ALA A 47 12.85 23.51 26.49
CA ALA A 47 12.92 24.97 26.31
C ALA A 47 14.25 25.49 26.78
N ILE A 48 14.92 26.26 25.92
CA ILE A 48 16.16 26.94 26.27
C ILE A 48 16.02 28.48 26.12
N PRO A 49 16.72 29.30 26.94
CA PRO A 49 16.80 30.73 26.73
C PRO A 49 17.33 31.06 25.34
N PHE A 50 16.81 32.14 24.74
CA PHE A 50 17.21 32.54 23.38
C PHE A 50 18.73 32.74 23.25
N GLU A 51 19.38 33.32 24.25
CA GLU A 51 20.85 33.56 24.32
C GLU A 51 21.64 32.25 24.27
N LYS A 52 21.09 31.17 24.81
CA LYS A 52 21.72 29.84 24.80
C LYS A 52 21.50 29.10 23.47
N SER A 53 20.65 29.63 22.56
CA SER A 53 20.46 29.00 21.26
C SER A 53 21.74 28.92 20.44
N PHE A 54 22.63 29.88 20.57
CA PHE A 54 23.91 29.91 19.85
C PHE A 54 24.85 28.76 20.27
N GLU A 55 24.88 28.44 21.57
CA GLU A 55 25.63 27.27 22.08
C GLU A 55 24.95 25.97 21.62
N ALA A 56 23.62 25.90 21.70
CA ALA A 56 22.86 24.73 21.28
C ALA A 56 22.96 24.44 19.78
N MET A 57 23.23 25.45 18.93
CA MET A 57 23.46 25.29 17.49
C MET A 57 24.67 24.40 17.18
N GLU A 58 25.70 24.41 18.02
CA GLU A 58 26.90 23.58 17.84
C GLU A 58 26.55 22.10 17.96
N ASP A 59 25.73 21.74 18.95
CA ASP A 59 25.32 20.36 19.20
C ASP A 59 24.19 19.84 18.28
N ALA A 60 23.43 20.75 17.68
CA ALA A 60 22.29 20.39 16.84
C ALA A 60 22.74 19.85 15.48
N ASP A 61 22.12 18.77 15.04
CA ASP A 61 22.29 18.20 13.69
C ASP A 61 21.38 18.94 12.68
N VAL A 62 20.22 19.43 13.16
CA VAL A 62 19.27 20.22 12.38
C VAL A 62 18.94 21.50 13.12
N ILE A 63 19.08 22.64 12.45
CA ILE A 63 18.72 23.95 12.97
C ILE A 63 17.61 24.52 12.10
N ILE A 64 16.46 24.81 12.71
CA ILE A 64 15.30 25.40 12.04
C ILE A 64 15.15 26.81 12.58
N SER A 65 15.24 27.81 11.73
CA SER A 65 15.04 29.21 12.08
C SER A 65 13.73 29.74 11.52
N SER A 66 12.91 30.30 12.41
CA SER A 66 11.63 30.97 12.09
C SER A 66 11.51 32.27 12.86
N VAL A 67 12.47 33.16 12.66
CA VAL A 67 12.55 34.45 13.35
C VAL A 67 12.28 35.62 12.40
N ALA A 68 11.58 36.62 12.87
CA ALA A 68 11.38 37.85 12.10
C ALA A 68 12.41 38.90 12.58
N MET A 69 13.52 39.01 11.84
CA MET A 69 14.58 39.96 12.12
C MET A 69 15.04 40.65 10.83
N PRO A 70 15.41 41.97 10.90
CA PRO A 70 15.86 42.70 9.71
C PRO A 70 17.23 42.23 9.21
N GLU A 71 18.07 41.68 10.08
CA GLU A 71 19.42 41.17 9.78
C GLU A 71 19.48 39.65 10.06
N PRO A 72 20.31 38.89 9.32
CA PRO A 72 20.48 37.48 9.57
C PRO A 72 20.99 37.21 11.00
N LEU A 73 20.32 36.27 11.68
CA LEU A 73 20.67 35.81 13.01
C LEU A 73 21.88 34.86 12.97
N ILE A 74 21.97 34.03 11.93
CA ILE A 74 22.94 32.96 11.77
C ILE A 74 23.83 33.29 10.57
N GLY A 75 25.05 33.74 10.87
CA GLY A 75 26.04 34.07 9.85
C GLY A 75 27.09 32.98 9.65
N LYS A 76 27.79 33.04 8.51
CA LYS A 76 28.94 32.17 8.18
C LYS A 76 30.03 32.19 9.27
N SER A 77 30.30 33.36 9.87
CA SER A 77 31.29 33.55 10.93
C SER A 77 30.94 32.78 12.22
N LEU A 78 29.69 32.55 12.49
CA LEU A 78 29.20 31.73 13.61
C LEU A 78 29.42 30.24 13.33
N ILE A 79 28.85 29.76 12.21
CA ILE A 79 28.88 28.35 11.86
C ILE A 79 30.30 27.83 11.59
N SER A 80 31.16 28.65 11.05
CA SER A 80 32.58 28.29 10.80
C SER A 80 33.40 27.97 12.06
N LYS A 81 32.89 28.32 13.25
CA LYS A 81 33.53 28.01 14.54
C LYS A 81 33.17 26.64 15.08
N PHE A 82 32.13 26.03 14.54
CA PHE A 82 31.62 24.72 15.00
C PHE A 82 32.50 23.58 14.49
N ASP A 83 32.75 22.58 15.33
CA ASP A 83 33.37 21.32 14.92
C ASP A 83 32.32 20.40 14.26
N ILE A 84 32.15 20.57 12.96
CA ILE A 84 31.16 19.81 12.18
C ILE A 84 31.71 18.43 11.86
N LYS A 85 31.39 17.43 12.71
CA LYS A 85 31.82 16.02 12.55
C LYS A 85 31.03 15.26 11.51
N SER A 86 29.82 15.73 11.18
CA SER A 86 28.91 15.17 10.21
C SER A 86 28.21 16.29 9.43
N TYR A 87 27.12 16.01 8.75
CA TYR A 87 26.34 17.04 8.09
C TYR A 87 25.51 17.84 9.11
N LYS A 88 25.44 19.16 8.92
CA LYS A 88 24.56 20.07 9.64
C LYS A 88 23.54 20.66 8.69
N LEU A 89 22.27 20.42 8.96
CA LEU A 89 21.15 20.91 8.16
C LEU A 89 20.61 22.22 8.75
N LEU A 90 20.60 23.27 7.97
CA LEU A 90 20.02 24.56 8.31
C LEU A 90 18.75 24.75 7.47
N VAL A 91 17.64 25.09 8.14
CA VAL A 91 16.35 25.34 7.50
C VAL A 91 15.90 26.76 7.87
N ASP A 92 15.88 27.66 6.90
CA ASP A 92 15.43 29.03 7.09
C ASP A 92 13.98 29.22 6.60
N LEU A 93 13.08 29.37 7.55
CA LEU A 93 11.65 29.61 7.30
C LEU A 93 11.28 31.09 7.46
N SER A 94 12.27 31.95 7.61
CA SER A 94 12.08 33.37 7.93
C SER A 94 11.94 34.23 6.68
N VAL A 95 11.13 35.26 6.79
CA VAL A 95 11.01 36.33 5.80
C VAL A 95 11.08 37.68 6.54
N PRO A 96 12.12 38.48 6.32
CA PRO A 96 13.34 38.23 5.51
C PRO A 96 14.21 37.08 6.05
N ARG A 97 15.20 36.65 5.29
CA ARG A 97 16.07 35.51 5.65
C ARG A 97 16.82 35.77 6.95
N SER A 98 16.82 34.78 7.81
CA SER A 98 17.51 34.82 9.09
C SER A 98 18.88 34.11 9.08
N ILE A 99 19.19 33.42 7.99
CA ILE A 99 20.45 32.69 7.79
C ILE A 99 21.15 33.25 6.56
N GLU A 100 22.43 33.62 6.70
CA GLU A 100 23.25 34.06 5.57
C GLU A 100 23.41 32.93 4.53
N THR A 101 23.24 33.27 3.27
CA THR A 101 23.43 32.28 2.18
C THR A 101 24.87 31.76 2.14
N ALA A 102 25.84 32.58 2.52
CA ALA A 102 27.27 32.23 2.56
C ALA A 102 27.62 31.03 3.47
N VAL A 103 26.68 30.56 4.33
CA VAL A 103 26.89 29.35 5.13
C VAL A 103 26.98 28.08 4.26
N GLU A 104 26.38 28.10 3.04
CA GLU A 104 26.45 27.00 2.07
C GLU A 104 27.89 26.72 1.59
N ASP A 105 28.80 27.69 1.67
CA ASP A 105 30.20 27.52 1.29
C ASP A 105 31.00 26.67 2.32
N LEU A 106 30.40 26.40 3.49
CA LEU A 106 31.07 25.63 4.54
C LEU A 106 30.91 24.13 4.28
N PRO A 107 32.00 23.34 4.34
CA PRO A 107 31.92 21.90 4.17
C PRO A 107 31.00 21.26 5.22
N GLY A 108 30.12 20.39 4.77
CA GLY A 108 29.18 19.65 5.66
C GLY A 108 27.95 20.46 6.08
N VAL A 109 27.76 21.66 5.56
CA VAL A 109 26.57 22.49 5.81
C VAL A 109 25.61 22.40 4.62
N LEU A 110 24.33 22.16 4.89
CA LEU A 110 23.25 22.19 3.93
C LEU A 110 22.24 23.25 4.36
N LEU A 111 21.90 24.18 3.49
CA LEU A 111 20.90 25.22 3.74
C LEU A 111 19.67 24.99 2.86
N TYR A 112 18.50 24.99 3.48
CA TYR A 112 17.23 25.05 2.78
C TYR A 112 16.45 26.28 3.25
N ASN A 113 15.92 27.03 2.33
CA ASN A 113 14.99 28.12 2.58
C ASN A 113 13.59 27.80 2.10
N VAL A 114 12.62 28.70 2.37
CA VAL A 114 11.21 28.53 1.98
C VAL A 114 11.07 28.27 0.47
N ASP A 115 11.82 28.98 -0.36
CA ASP A 115 11.76 28.86 -1.83
C ASP A 115 12.23 27.46 -2.28
N ASN A 116 13.31 26.95 -1.70
CA ASN A 116 13.83 25.60 -1.98
C ASN A 116 12.81 24.52 -1.58
N ILE A 117 12.17 24.68 -0.41
CA ILE A 117 11.16 23.75 0.09
C ILE A 117 9.94 23.76 -0.83
N GLN A 118 9.45 24.94 -1.22
CA GLN A 118 8.34 25.10 -2.15
C GLN A 118 8.63 24.51 -3.53
N SER A 119 9.82 24.73 -4.06
CA SER A 119 10.25 24.16 -5.34
C SER A 119 10.25 22.63 -5.30
N LYS A 120 10.85 22.03 -4.26
CA LYS A 120 10.87 20.57 -4.07
C LYS A 120 9.47 19.98 -3.88
N ALA A 121 8.61 20.66 -3.12
CA ALA A 121 7.21 20.24 -2.94
C ALA A 121 6.46 20.23 -4.26
N THR A 122 6.64 21.28 -5.09
CA THR A 122 6.02 21.39 -6.42
C THR A 122 6.53 20.32 -7.36
N GLU A 123 7.83 20.04 -7.38
CA GLU A 123 8.43 18.97 -8.19
C GLU A 123 7.86 17.59 -7.78
N THR A 124 7.79 17.33 -6.49
CA THR A 124 7.22 16.08 -5.97
C THR A 124 5.74 15.94 -6.35
N LEU A 125 4.96 17.01 -6.25
CA LEU A 125 3.56 17.03 -6.67
C LEU A 125 3.43 16.76 -8.17
N SER A 126 4.29 17.36 -8.99
CA SER A 126 4.32 17.10 -10.44
C SER A 126 4.62 15.64 -10.76
N LYS A 127 5.60 15.03 -10.08
CA LYS A 127 5.92 13.60 -10.23
C LYS A 127 4.74 12.71 -9.84
N ARG A 128 4.05 13.01 -8.75
CA ARG A 128 2.84 12.29 -8.33
C ARG A 128 1.72 12.42 -9.36
N LYS A 129 1.48 13.63 -9.87
CA LYS A 129 0.47 13.85 -10.94
C LYS A 129 0.81 13.09 -12.21
N ALA A 130 2.08 13.04 -12.60
CA ALA A 130 2.53 12.29 -13.77
C ALA A 130 2.36 10.77 -13.64
N ALA A 131 2.30 10.24 -12.42
CA ALA A 131 2.05 8.83 -12.16
C ALA A 131 0.54 8.44 -12.23
N ILE A 132 -0.38 9.41 -12.19
CA ILE A 132 -1.83 9.16 -12.19
C ILE A 132 -2.26 8.27 -13.37
N PRO A 133 -1.87 8.53 -14.65
CA PRO A 133 -2.30 7.69 -15.77
C PRO A 133 -1.85 6.23 -15.65
N GLN A 134 -0.69 5.97 -15.02
CA GLN A 134 -0.21 4.62 -14.79
C GLN A 134 -1.08 3.90 -13.75
N VAL A 135 -1.46 4.60 -12.67
CA VAL A 135 -2.35 4.06 -11.64
C VAL A 135 -3.75 3.79 -12.22
N GLU A 136 -4.28 4.70 -13.04
CA GLU A 136 -5.56 4.51 -13.72
C GLU A 136 -5.55 3.28 -14.63
N ASN A 137 -4.49 3.04 -15.38
CA ASN A 137 -4.33 1.84 -16.20
C ASN A 137 -4.31 0.56 -15.34
N ILE A 138 -3.58 0.54 -14.24
CA ILE A 138 -3.56 -0.60 -13.31
C ILE A 138 -4.96 -0.88 -12.77
N ILE A 139 -5.71 0.16 -12.40
CA ILE A 139 -7.10 0.03 -11.93
C ILE A 139 -7.98 -0.59 -13.01
N VAL A 140 -7.90 -0.09 -14.24
CA VAL A 140 -8.69 -0.60 -15.37
C VAL A 140 -8.38 -2.08 -15.65
N GLU A 141 -7.10 -2.46 -15.64
CA GLU A 141 -6.69 -3.86 -15.82
C GLU A 141 -7.20 -4.75 -14.68
N SER A 142 -7.05 -4.31 -13.43
CA SER A 142 -7.54 -5.04 -12.26
C SER A 142 -9.07 -5.22 -12.26
N ILE A 143 -9.79 -4.19 -12.67
CA ILE A 143 -11.26 -4.26 -12.82
C ILE A 143 -11.62 -5.30 -13.90
N LYS A 144 -10.93 -5.31 -15.04
CA LYS A 144 -11.15 -6.30 -16.09
C LYS A 144 -10.89 -7.72 -15.61
N GLU A 145 -9.77 -7.95 -14.95
CA GLU A 145 -9.43 -9.25 -14.35
C GLU A 145 -10.51 -9.72 -13.36
N PHE A 146 -11.02 -8.79 -12.51
CA PHE A 146 -12.09 -9.08 -11.58
C PHE A 146 -13.38 -9.50 -12.29
N TYR A 147 -13.77 -8.81 -13.36
CA TYR A 147 -14.96 -9.19 -14.13
C TYR A 147 -14.77 -10.53 -14.84
N ASP A 148 -13.60 -10.81 -15.39
CA ASP A 148 -13.30 -12.11 -16.01
C ASP A 148 -13.38 -13.24 -14.98
N TRP A 149 -12.80 -13.04 -13.79
CA TRP A 149 -12.91 -13.98 -12.67
C TRP A 149 -14.37 -14.18 -12.22
N LYS A 150 -15.16 -13.11 -12.10
CA LYS A 150 -16.58 -13.18 -11.75
C LYS A 150 -17.36 -14.02 -12.76
N LYS A 151 -17.10 -13.85 -14.06
CA LYS A 151 -17.74 -14.66 -15.11
C LYS A 151 -17.37 -16.15 -15.00
N GLU A 152 -16.12 -16.47 -14.71
CA GLU A 152 -15.70 -17.86 -14.47
C GLU A 152 -16.39 -18.48 -13.25
N MET A 153 -16.64 -17.69 -12.20
CA MET A 153 -17.37 -18.16 -11.02
C MET A 153 -18.82 -18.54 -11.31
N MET A 154 -19.48 -17.91 -12.28
CA MET A 154 -20.87 -18.20 -12.64
C MET A 154 -21.05 -19.62 -13.18
N VAL A 155 -20.08 -20.15 -13.92
CA VAL A 155 -20.16 -21.50 -14.49
C VAL A 155 -19.65 -22.60 -13.56
N SER A 156 -18.96 -22.23 -12.48
CA SER A 156 -18.38 -23.20 -11.55
C SER A 156 -19.43 -24.13 -10.90
N PRO A 157 -20.60 -23.66 -10.45
CA PRO A 157 -21.66 -24.53 -9.93
C PRO A 157 -22.13 -25.57 -10.95
N THR A 158 -22.37 -25.16 -12.19
CA THR A 158 -22.81 -26.06 -13.27
C THR A 158 -21.77 -27.11 -13.60
N ILE A 159 -20.49 -26.72 -13.65
CA ILE A 159 -19.38 -27.68 -13.82
C ILE A 159 -19.34 -28.70 -12.68
N ASN A 160 -19.56 -28.28 -11.45
CA ASN A 160 -19.57 -29.17 -10.30
C ASN A 160 -20.78 -30.09 -10.30
N LYS A 161 -21.98 -29.58 -10.66
CA LYS A 161 -23.19 -30.40 -10.83
C LYS A 161 -22.97 -31.48 -11.88
N LEU A 162 -22.48 -31.11 -13.07
CA LEU A 162 -22.18 -32.05 -14.14
C LEU A 162 -21.16 -33.13 -13.73
N LYS A 163 -20.07 -32.73 -13.04
CA LYS A 163 -19.09 -33.71 -12.53
C LYS A 163 -19.70 -34.66 -11.54
N ASN A 164 -20.52 -34.18 -10.62
CA ASN A 164 -21.14 -35.00 -9.57
C ASN A 164 -22.17 -35.96 -10.14
N SER A 165 -23.00 -35.50 -11.07
CA SER A 165 -24.01 -36.35 -11.76
C SER A 165 -23.33 -37.49 -12.49
N LEU A 166 -22.37 -37.21 -13.33
CA LEU A 166 -21.64 -38.22 -14.10
C LEU A 166 -20.83 -39.17 -13.20
N GLU A 167 -20.25 -38.70 -12.11
CA GLU A 167 -19.54 -39.54 -11.15
C GLU A 167 -20.49 -40.47 -10.39
N GLN A 168 -21.70 -40.02 -10.12
CA GLN A 168 -22.74 -40.83 -9.52
C GLN A 168 -23.17 -41.98 -10.46
N ILE A 169 -23.46 -41.66 -11.72
CA ILE A 169 -23.79 -42.66 -12.76
C ILE A 169 -22.65 -43.69 -12.86
N ARG A 170 -21.41 -43.22 -12.90
CA ARG A 170 -20.23 -44.11 -12.96
C ARG A 170 -20.20 -45.08 -11.79
N LYS A 171 -20.41 -44.60 -10.57
CA LYS A 171 -20.37 -45.42 -9.36
C LYS A 171 -21.50 -46.45 -9.33
N GLU A 172 -22.70 -46.02 -9.66
CA GLU A 172 -23.88 -46.90 -9.73
C GLU A 172 -23.69 -48.02 -10.75
N GLU A 173 -23.16 -47.72 -11.92
CA GLU A 173 -22.88 -48.72 -12.95
C GLU A 173 -21.72 -49.66 -12.54
N LEU A 174 -20.68 -49.14 -11.90
CA LEU A 174 -19.59 -49.95 -11.41
C LEU A 174 -20.06 -50.94 -10.33
N GLU A 175 -20.85 -50.49 -9.36
CA GLU A 175 -21.40 -51.34 -8.32
C GLU A 175 -22.34 -52.41 -8.91
N ARG A 176 -23.18 -52.02 -9.85
CA ARG A 176 -24.10 -52.93 -10.54
C ARG A 176 -23.37 -54.03 -11.30
N TYR A 177 -22.28 -53.66 -11.99
CA TYR A 177 -21.44 -54.61 -12.73
C TYR A 177 -20.71 -55.59 -11.81
N LEU A 178 -20.11 -55.10 -10.76
CA LEU A 178 -19.34 -55.92 -9.81
C LEU A 178 -20.17 -56.91 -9.04
N LYS A 179 -21.41 -56.52 -8.63
CA LYS A 179 -22.36 -57.45 -8.04
C LYS A 179 -22.76 -58.60 -8.97
N LYS A 180 -22.79 -58.38 -10.31
CA LYS A 180 -23.13 -59.40 -11.30
C LYS A 180 -21.94 -60.29 -11.69
N ALA A 181 -20.71 -59.71 -11.65
CA ALA A 181 -19.53 -60.38 -12.17
C ALA A 181 -18.74 -61.17 -11.12
N ASP A 182 -19.16 -61.12 -9.83
CA ASP A 182 -18.46 -61.72 -8.69
C ASP A 182 -16.93 -61.33 -8.69
N ALA A 183 -16.66 -60.05 -9.00
CA ALA A 183 -15.35 -59.50 -9.26
C ALA A 183 -14.55 -59.38 -7.96
N ASP A 184 -13.26 -59.72 -8.00
CA ASP A 184 -12.35 -59.56 -6.90
C ASP A 184 -11.92 -58.05 -6.70
N GLY A 185 -11.25 -57.80 -5.57
CA GLY A 185 -10.82 -56.41 -5.22
C GLY A 185 -9.84 -55.82 -6.23
N GLN A 186 -9.02 -56.63 -6.90
CA GLN A 186 -8.05 -56.16 -7.89
C GLN A 186 -8.73 -55.76 -9.21
N GLN A 187 -9.74 -56.51 -9.61
CA GLN A 187 -10.58 -56.17 -10.78
C GLN A 187 -11.33 -54.89 -10.53
N TYR A 188 -11.85 -54.67 -9.30
CA TYR A 188 -12.51 -53.42 -8.89
C TYR A 188 -11.58 -52.23 -9.11
N GLU A 189 -10.36 -52.25 -8.57
CA GLU A 189 -9.43 -51.14 -8.70
C GLU A 189 -9.08 -50.78 -10.14
N ILE A 190 -8.91 -51.80 -11.00
CA ILE A 190 -8.58 -51.58 -12.42
C ILE A 190 -9.76 -50.93 -13.15
N ILE A 191 -10.98 -51.44 -12.98
CA ILE A 191 -12.19 -50.89 -13.62
C ILE A 191 -12.48 -49.47 -13.09
N ASP A 192 -12.33 -49.24 -11.78
CA ASP A 192 -12.51 -47.91 -11.20
C ASP A 192 -11.53 -46.88 -11.82
N LYS A 193 -10.25 -47.21 -11.92
CA LYS A 193 -9.24 -46.35 -12.55
C LYS A 193 -9.52 -46.05 -14.01
N ILE A 194 -9.92 -47.08 -14.79
CA ILE A 194 -10.23 -46.92 -16.22
C ILE A 194 -11.45 -46.01 -16.39
N THR A 195 -12.57 -46.33 -15.72
CA THR A 195 -13.81 -45.56 -15.83
C THR A 195 -13.65 -44.12 -15.36
N LYS A 196 -12.91 -43.87 -14.28
CA LYS A 196 -12.59 -42.54 -13.81
C LYS A 196 -11.77 -41.74 -14.84
N SER A 197 -10.76 -42.38 -15.46
CA SER A 197 -9.97 -41.75 -16.53
C SER A 197 -10.83 -41.40 -17.75
N MET A 198 -11.74 -42.31 -18.15
CA MET A 198 -12.69 -42.04 -19.24
C MET A 198 -13.59 -40.84 -18.92
N MET A 199 -14.18 -40.80 -17.73
CA MET A 199 -15.04 -39.70 -17.30
C MET A 199 -14.32 -38.37 -17.31
N GLN A 200 -13.06 -38.31 -16.83
CA GLN A 200 -12.25 -37.09 -16.86
C GLN A 200 -12.02 -36.59 -18.29
N LYS A 201 -11.81 -37.52 -19.24
CA LYS A 201 -11.64 -37.18 -20.67
C LYS A 201 -12.91 -36.65 -21.29
N ILE A 202 -14.06 -37.30 -21.00
CA ILE A 202 -15.39 -36.87 -21.48
C ILE A 202 -15.73 -35.49 -20.97
N LEU A 203 -15.51 -35.23 -19.67
CA LEU A 203 -15.78 -33.94 -19.03
C LEU A 203 -14.91 -32.79 -19.51
N LYS A 204 -13.72 -33.10 -20.02
CA LYS A 204 -12.73 -32.06 -20.41
C LYS A 204 -13.31 -31.11 -21.45
N VAL A 205 -13.99 -31.60 -22.48
CA VAL A 205 -14.51 -30.76 -23.57
C VAL A 205 -15.65 -29.87 -23.10
N PRO A 206 -16.73 -30.35 -22.44
CA PRO A 206 -17.78 -29.48 -21.88
C PRO A 206 -17.26 -28.41 -20.93
N VAL A 207 -16.35 -28.76 -20.04
CA VAL A 207 -15.76 -27.81 -19.07
C VAL A 207 -14.98 -26.71 -19.79
N VAL A 208 -14.18 -27.06 -20.80
CA VAL A 208 -13.44 -26.06 -21.60
C VAL A 208 -14.39 -25.15 -22.37
N GLN A 209 -15.47 -25.70 -22.96
CA GLN A 209 -16.46 -24.91 -23.70
C GLN A 209 -17.25 -23.97 -22.78
N LEU A 210 -17.65 -24.41 -21.59
CA LEU A 210 -18.31 -23.56 -20.59
C LEU A 210 -17.42 -22.37 -20.19
N ARG A 211 -16.13 -22.61 -19.93
CA ARG A 211 -15.19 -21.53 -19.63
C ARG A 211 -14.97 -20.59 -20.82
N ALA A 212 -14.94 -21.12 -22.04
CA ALA A 212 -14.81 -20.32 -23.25
C ALA A 212 -16.06 -19.45 -23.50
N ALA A 213 -17.25 -19.95 -23.17
CA ALA A 213 -18.51 -19.21 -23.26
C ALA A 213 -18.53 -17.98 -22.32
N CYS A 214 -17.93 -18.10 -21.12
CA CYS A 214 -17.75 -16.96 -20.21
C CYS A 214 -17.03 -15.78 -20.86
N LYS A 215 -15.99 -16.05 -21.63
CA LYS A 215 -15.21 -15.03 -22.33
C LYS A 215 -15.96 -14.36 -23.49
N ARG A 216 -17.05 -15.00 -23.97
CA ARG A 216 -17.88 -14.52 -25.08
C ARG A 216 -19.20 -13.90 -24.63
N ASP A 217 -19.39 -13.70 -23.31
CA ASP A 217 -20.67 -13.26 -22.72
C ASP A 217 -21.88 -14.20 -23.01
N GLN A 218 -21.61 -15.48 -23.26
CA GLN A 218 -22.60 -16.52 -23.57
C GLN A 218 -22.69 -17.54 -22.40
N ALA A 219 -22.30 -17.16 -21.21
CA ALA A 219 -22.21 -18.07 -20.07
C ALA A 219 -23.62 -18.60 -19.66
N GLU A 220 -24.60 -17.72 -19.55
CA GLU A 220 -25.97 -18.08 -19.13
C GLU A 220 -26.62 -19.06 -20.11
N GLU A 221 -26.60 -18.75 -21.41
CA GLU A 221 -27.12 -19.62 -22.44
C GLU A 221 -26.47 -21.01 -22.44
N MET A 222 -25.15 -21.07 -22.25
CA MET A 222 -24.43 -22.34 -22.21
C MET A 222 -24.71 -23.12 -20.91
N ILE A 223 -24.92 -22.43 -19.78
CA ILE A 223 -25.36 -23.04 -18.52
C ILE A 223 -26.71 -23.72 -18.69
N ASP A 224 -27.69 -23.04 -19.30
CA ASP A 224 -29.02 -23.55 -19.53
C ASP A 224 -28.96 -24.79 -20.45
N ILE A 225 -28.23 -24.72 -21.57
CA ILE A 225 -28.02 -25.84 -22.47
C ILE A 225 -27.41 -27.06 -21.73
N ILE A 226 -26.43 -26.86 -20.88
CA ILE A 226 -25.81 -27.97 -20.13
C ILE A 226 -26.76 -28.53 -19.07
N ASN A 227 -27.48 -27.65 -18.37
CA ASN A 227 -28.50 -28.09 -17.41
C ASN A 227 -29.56 -28.94 -18.05
N ASP A 228 -30.10 -28.52 -19.21
CA ASP A 228 -31.11 -29.25 -19.96
C ASP A 228 -30.55 -30.56 -20.55
N LEU A 229 -29.38 -30.52 -21.18
CA LEU A 229 -28.77 -31.69 -21.84
C LEU A 229 -28.47 -32.84 -20.87
N PHE A 230 -28.07 -32.51 -19.63
CA PHE A 230 -27.71 -33.49 -18.60
C PHE A 230 -28.74 -33.60 -17.48
N ASP A 231 -29.92 -32.95 -17.60
CA ASP A 231 -31.04 -32.97 -16.64
C ASP A 231 -30.59 -32.66 -15.19
N LEU A 232 -29.67 -31.70 -15.05
CA LEU A 232 -29.00 -31.42 -13.79
C LEU A 232 -29.94 -30.82 -12.72
N GLU A 233 -31.06 -30.23 -13.09
CA GLU A 233 -32.01 -29.62 -12.17
C GLU A 233 -32.94 -30.65 -11.50
N LYS A 234 -33.29 -31.74 -12.18
CA LYS A 234 -34.13 -32.79 -11.61
C LYS A 234 -33.44 -33.63 -10.54
N GLU A 235 -32.10 -33.70 -10.54
CA GLU A 235 -31.33 -34.39 -9.51
C GLU A 235 -31.41 -33.69 -8.17
N GLU A 236 -31.52 -32.36 -8.16
CA GLU A 236 -31.67 -31.60 -6.89
C GLU A 236 -33.03 -31.83 -6.24
N ALA A 237 -34.10 -31.92 -7.06
CA ALA A 237 -35.43 -32.19 -6.57
C ALA A 237 -35.56 -33.60 -5.94
N LYS A 238 -34.82 -34.61 -6.45
CA LYS A 238 -34.77 -35.96 -5.85
C LYS A 238 -33.99 -36.05 -4.57
N LYS A 239 -33.03 -35.16 -4.33
CA LYS A 239 -32.25 -35.10 -3.07
C LYS A 239 -32.91 -34.26 -1.96
N ALA A 240 -33.86 -33.39 -2.34
CA ALA A 240 -34.58 -32.52 -1.40
C ALA A 240 -35.85 -33.20 -0.81
N ASN A 241 -36.24 -34.37 -1.33
CA ASN A 241 -37.42 -35.11 -0.85
C ASN A 241 -37.01 -36.57 -0.61
N PRO A 242 -36.55 -36.93 0.63
CA PRO A 242 -36.14 -38.29 1.00
C PRO A 242 -37.33 -39.26 1.13
#